data_a1db0a9785d88312aad2073371ec77de
#
_entry.id   a1db0a9785d88312aad2073371ec77de
#
_cell.length_a   1.000
_cell.length_b   1.000
_cell.length_c   1.000
_cell.angle_alpha   90.00
_cell.angle_beta   90.00
_cell.angle_gamma   90.00
#
_symmetry.space_group_name_H-M   'P 1'
#
loop_
_entity.id
_entity.type
_entity.pdbx_description
1 polymer ?
#
loop_
_entity_poly.entity_id
_entity_poly.type
_entity_poly.pdbx_seq_one_letter_code
_entity_poly.pdbx_strand_id
1 'polypeptide(L)'
;MVRKEATGPTRTIQWKCVESRIDSKRLYYGRFFLSPLRKGQADTIGIAMRRALLGEIEGTCIICAKSEELPHQYSTITGIEESVHEILLNLKEIVLKSNLYGVHDASICVKGPRCVTAQDIILPSSVQMVDTTQYIANLTEPIDLCIGLQIKKGRGYHRESTKNDQDKGYPIDAVYMPVRNVNYSIHSYGNEKKEVLFLEIWTNGSLTPKEALYEASRNLIDLFIPFLHVEEDDIIMEENNNRFTSPFVTFKKGFTDLKKNKKGIPVNCIFIDQLELPSKTYNLLKRSNIHTLFDLLNNNPEELMKIESFCMEDEKQILETLNNLFKRNLPKNNFSF
;
A
#
# COMPACT_ATOMS: atom_id res chain seq x y z
N MET A 1 8.41 -48.53 32.98
CA MET A 1 7.60 -48.63 31.70
C MET A 1 7.27 -47.25 31.24
N VAL A 2 8.04 -46.70 30.30
CA VAL A 2 7.82 -45.37 29.68
C VAL A 2 6.85 -45.60 28.50
N ARG A 3 5.64 -45.11 28.60
CA ARG A 3 4.68 -45.11 27.48
C ARG A 3 5.24 -44.14 26.39
N LYS A 4 5.71 -44.70 25.28
CA LYS A 4 5.91 -43.96 24.04
C LYS A 4 4.53 -43.54 23.53
N GLU A 5 4.23 -42.25 23.63
CA GLU A 5 3.12 -41.67 22.89
C GLU A 5 3.45 -41.75 21.40
N ALA A 6 2.63 -42.50 20.67
CA ALA A 6 2.68 -42.58 19.23
C ALA A 6 2.26 -41.20 18.68
N THR A 7 3.21 -40.42 18.24
CA THR A 7 2.95 -39.22 17.43
C THR A 7 2.32 -39.67 16.11
N GLY A 8 0.99 -39.63 16.05
CA GLY A 8 0.28 -39.76 14.79
C GLY A 8 0.71 -38.69 13.80
N PRO A 9 0.54 -38.92 12.48
CA PRO A 9 1.00 -37.97 11.46
C PRO A 9 0.34 -36.61 11.72
N THR A 10 1.14 -35.63 12.08
CA THR A 10 0.74 -34.25 12.21
C THR A 10 0.24 -33.78 10.84
N ARG A 11 -1.09 -33.77 10.65
CA ARG A 11 -1.69 -33.25 9.44
C ARG A 11 -1.32 -31.79 9.34
N THR A 12 -0.50 -31.45 8.37
CA THR A 12 -0.11 -30.09 8.05
C THR A 12 -1.34 -29.26 7.71
N ILE A 13 -1.41 -28.04 8.20
CA ILE A 13 -2.46 -27.08 7.87
C ILE A 13 -2.44 -26.85 6.35
N GLN A 14 -3.58 -27.00 5.71
CA GLN A 14 -3.74 -26.82 4.26
C GLN A 14 -4.87 -25.83 3.99
N TRP A 15 -4.67 -25.02 2.96
CA TRP A 15 -5.71 -24.15 2.44
C TRP A 15 -6.05 -24.50 1.00
N LYS A 16 -7.31 -24.29 0.62
CA LYS A 16 -7.77 -24.48 -0.76
C LYS A 16 -8.81 -23.41 -1.11
N CYS A 17 -8.83 -23.04 -2.40
CA CYS A 17 -9.94 -22.31 -2.96
C CYS A 17 -11.09 -23.28 -3.23
N VAL A 18 -12.25 -23.02 -2.64
CA VAL A 18 -13.47 -23.81 -2.81
C VAL A 18 -14.25 -23.34 -4.00
N GLU A 19 -14.37 -22.01 -4.12
CA GLU A 19 -15.16 -21.35 -5.13
C GLU A 19 -14.44 -20.07 -5.56
N SER A 20 -14.43 -19.80 -6.85
CA SER A 20 -13.95 -18.56 -7.43
C SER A 20 -14.85 -18.23 -8.61
N ARG A 21 -15.46 -17.02 -8.59
CA ARG A 21 -16.33 -16.56 -9.67
C ARG A 21 -16.11 -15.09 -9.94
N ILE A 22 -16.41 -14.68 -11.15
CA ILE A 22 -16.36 -13.31 -11.63
C ILE A 22 -17.81 -12.90 -11.95
N ASP A 23 -18.42 -12.12 -11.07
CA ASP A 23 -19.80 -11.66 -11.26
C ASP A 23 -19.86 -10.49 -12.26
N SER A 24 -18.84 -9.63 -12.25
CA SER A 24 -18.66 -8.55 -13.22
C SER A 24 -17.17 -8.17 -13.29
N LYS A 25 -16.80 -7.29 -14.24
CA LYS A 25 -15.43 -6.76 -14.32
C LYS A 25 -14.96 -6.11 -13.00
N ARG A 26 -15.89 -5.58 -12.21
CA ARG A 26 -15.66 -4.88 -10.94
C ARG A 26 -16.09 -5.65 -9.70
N LEU A 27 -16.41 -6.93 -9.83
CA LEU A 27 -16.83 -7.76 -8.71
C LEU A 27 -16.35 -9.20 -8.87
N TYR A 28 -15.29 -9.54 -8.14
CA TYR A 28 -14.73 -10.87 -8.06
C TYR A 28 -15.02 -11.45 -6.68
N TYR A 29 -15.42 -12.71 -6.64
CA TYR A 29 -15.67 -13.44 -5.41
C TYR A 29 -14.76 -14.65 -5.30
N GLY A 30 -14.28 -14.93 -4.09
CA GLY A 30 -13.53 -16.15 -3.79
C GLY A 30 -13.83 -16.67 -2.40
N ARG A 31 -14.01 -17.98 -2.30
CA ARG A 31 -14.20 -18.69 -1.04
C ARG A 31 -13.04 -19.65 -0.81
N PHE A 32 -12.42 -19.53 0.34
CA PHE A 32 -11.26 -20.32 0.73
C PHE A 32 -11.55 -21.06 2.03
N PHE A 33 -10.93 -22.22 2.21
CA PHE A 33 -10.93 -22.88 3.51
C PHE A 33 -9.51 -23.16 4.00
N LEU A 34 -9.34 -23.17 5.30
CA LEU A 34 -8.11 -23.48 6.01
C LEU A 34 -8.40 -24.56 7.08
N SER A 35 -7.71 -25.69 7.02
CA SER A 35 -7.95 -26.86 7.90
C SER A 35 -6.71 -27.78 7.91
N PRO A 36 -6.49 -28.57 8.99
CA PRO A 36 -7.16 -28.60 10.29
C PRO A 36 -6.58 -27.53 11.23
N LEU A 37 -7.43 -26.85 11.98
CA LEU A 37 -7.06 -25.88 13.01
C LEU A 37 -7.41 -26.42 14.40
N ARG A 38 -6.69 -25.95 15.43
CA ARG A 38 -7.04 -26.21 16.83
C ARG A 38 -8.16 -25.26 17.25
N LYS A 39 -8.90 -25.64 18.29
CA LYS A 39 -9.96 -24.80 18.85
C LYS A 39 -9.44 -23.39 19.20
N GLY A 40 -10.12 -22.37 18.69
CA GLY A 40 -9.79 -20.95 18.87
C GLY A 40 -8.77 -20.37 17.84
N GLN A 41 -8.02 -21.23 17.12
CA GLN A 41 -7.09 -20.72 16.09
C GLN A 41 -7.82 -20.16 14.88
N ALA A 42 -8.97 -20.74 14.52
CA ALA A 42 -9.75 -20.28 13.38
C ALA A 42 -10.27 -18.86 13.60
N ASP A 43 -10.72 -18.52 14.81
CA ASP A 43 -11.19 -17.18 15.15
C ASP A 43 -10.04 -16.16 15.11
N THR A 44 -8.90 -16.48 15.73
CA THR A 44 -7.71 -15.63 15.70
C THR A 44 -7.27 -15.30 14.26
N ILE A 45 -7.19 -16.33 13.40
CA ILE A 45 -6.79 -16.15 11.99
C ILE A 45 -7.87 -15.37 11.23
N GLY A 46 -9.15 -15.72 11.42
CA GLY A 46 -10.28 -15.08 10.73
C GLY A 46 -10.38 -13.59 11.01
N ILE A 47 -10.25 -13.19 12.28
CA ILE A 47 -10.25 -11.77 12.69
C ILE A 47 -9.05 -11.04 12.10
N ALA A 48 -7.83 -11.58 12.24
CA ALA A 48 -6.62 -10.96 11.74
C ALA A 48 -6.66 -10.78 10.21
N MET A 49 -7.04 -11.84 9.48
CA MET A 49 -7.14 -11.82 8.03
C MET A 49 -8.21 -10.84 7.54
N ARG A 50 -9.38 -10.82 8.17
CA ARG A 50 -10.42 -9.85 7.82
C ARG A 50 -9.95 -8.41 7.96
N ARG A 51 -9.27 -8.08 9.06
CA ARG A 51 -8.73 -6.73 9.30
C ARG A 51 -7.65 -6.37 8.27
N ALA A 52 -6.73 -7.30 7.99
CA ALA A 52 -5.67 -7.07 7.02
C ALA A 52 -6.22 -6.90 5.60
N LEU A 53 -7.18 -7.75 5.19
CA LEU A 53 -7.82 -7.66 3.89
C LEU A 53 -8.56 -6.32 3.67
N LEU A 54 -9.22 -5.80 4.69
CA LEU A 54 -10.00 -4.57 4.58
C LEU A 54 -9.15 -3.30 4.76
N GLY A 55 -8.05 -3.35 5.53
CA GLY A 55 -7.31 -2.15 5.94
C GLY A 55 -5.90 -2.04 5.40
N GLU A 56 -5.23 -3.16 5.10
CA GLU A 56 -3.79 -3.15 4.80
C GLU A 56 -3.47 -3.29 3.31
N ILE A 57 -4.46 -3.65 2.47
CA ILE A 57 -4.24 -3.80 1.03
C ILE A 57 -4.28 -2.44 0.36
N GLU A 58 -3.28 -2.20 -0.49
CA GLU A 58 -3.15 -0.95 -1.22
C GLU A 58 -4.02 -0.93 -2.47
N GLY A 59 -4.61 0.23 -2.76
CA GLY A 59 -5.38 0.48 -3.98
C GLY A 59 -4.85 1.69 -4.74
N THR A 60 -5.37 1.90 -5.94
CA THR A 60 -5.05 3.04 -6.80
C THR A 60 -6.31 3.80 -7.11
N CYS A 61 -6.31 5.12 -6.88
CA CYS A 61 -7.48 5.99 -7.06
C CYS A 61 -7.10 7.31 -7.71
N ILE A 62 -8.09 7.96 -8.33
CA ILE A 62 -8.02 9.36 -8.74
C ILE A 62 -8.22 10.22 -7.49
N ILE A 63 -7.30 11.14 -7.23
CA ILE A 63 -7.31 12.00 -6.04
C ILE A 63 -7.67 13.45 -6.33
N CYS A 64 -7.49 13.88 -7.57
CA CYS A 64 -7.75 15.26 -7.98
C CYS A 64 -8.14 15.31 -9.44
N ALA A 65 -9.09 16.19 -9.75
CA ALA A 65 -9.43 16.58 -11.11
C ALA A 65 -9.17 18.08 -11.29
N LYS A 66 -8.50 18.47 -12.38
CA LYS A 66 -8.15 19.86 -12.72
C LYS A 66 -8.76 20.22 -14.06
N SER A 67 -9.46 21.33 -14.13
CA SER A 67 -9.93 21.90 -15.40
C SER A 67 -9.97 23.40 -15.28
N GLU A 68 -9.56 24.08 -16.35
CA GLU A 68 -9.60 25.55 -16.42
C GLU A 68 -11.01 26.09 -16.66
N GLU A 69 -11.89 25.26 -17.21
CA GLU A 69 -13.26 25.64 -17.62
C GLU A 69 -14.29 25.51 -16.50
N LEU A 70 -13.91 24.89 -15.34
CA LEU A 70 -14.83 24.63 -14.25
C LEU A 70 -14.76 25.74 -13.19
N PRO A 71 -15.81 26.54 -13.01
CA PRO A 71 -15.79 27.64 -12.04
C PRO A 71 -15.87 27.18 -10.59
N HIS A 72 -16.67 26.15 -10.28
CA HIS A 72 -16.77 25.51 -8.96
C HIS A 72 -17.44 24.13 -9.05
N GLN A 73 -17.24 23.28 -8.05
CA GLN A 73 -17.70 21.88 -8.07
C GLN A 73 -19.22 21.67 -8.12
N TYR A 74 -20.02 22.69 -7.83
CA TYR A 74 -21.50 22.65 -7.91
C TYR A 74 -22.04 23.36 -9.14
N SER A 75 -21.18 23.71 -10.10
CA SER A 75 -21.62 24.32 -11.34
C SER A 75 -22.10 23.27 -12.34
N THR A 76 -22.94 23.71 -13.26
CA THR A 76 -23.29 22.98 -14.47
C THR A 76 -22.51 23.57 -15.65
N ILE A 77 -22.16 22.73 -16.61
CA ILE A 77 -21.47 23.13 -17.84
C ILE A 77 -22.50 23.07 -18.96
N THR A 78 -22.66 24.17 -19.69
CA THR A 78 -23.53 24.18 -20.89
C THR A 78 -23.05 23.10 -21.86
N GLY A 79 -23.99 22.26 -22.32
CA GLY A 79 -23.69 21.17 -23.26
C GLY A 79 -23.19 19.86 -22.59
N ILE A 80 -23.19 19.79 -21.27
CA ILE A 80 -22.98 18.56 -20.50
C ILE A 80 -24.25 18.31 -19.65
N GLU A 81 -24.70 17.07 -19.63
CA GLU A 81 -25.87 16.66 -18.88
C GLU A 81 -25.66 16.66 -17.38
N GLU A 82 -24.46 16.20 -16.94
CA GLU A 82 -24.08 16.07 -15.54
C GLU A 82 -23.52 17.37 -14.98
N SER A 83 -23.77 17.59 -13.70
CA SER A 83 -23.06 18.60 -12.91
C SER A 83 -21.59 18.19 -12.69
N VAL A 84 -20.73 19.18 -12.41
CA VAL A 84 -19.33 18.91 -12.08
C VAL A 84 -19.21 17.92 -10.90
N HIS A 85 -20.08 18.04 -9.91
CA HIS A 85 -20.09 17.15 -8.76
C HIS A 85 -20.39 15.70 -9.14
N GLU A 86 -21.33 15.47 -10.05
CA GLU A 86 -21.64 14.12 -10.56
C GLU A 86 -20.48 13.54 -11.35
N ILE A 87 -19.81 14.36 -12.18
CA ILE A 87 -18.60 13.95 -12.89
C ILE A 87 -17.50 13.51 -11.88
N LEU A 88 -17.29 14.28 -10.80
CA LEU A 88 -16.32 13.93 -9.76
C LEU A 88 -16.70 12.63 -9.04
N LEU A 89 -17.98 12.38 -8.78
CA LEU A 89 -18.46 11.13 -8.20
C LEU A 89 -18.23 9.94 -9.16
N ASN A 90 -18.51 10.12 -10.45
CA ASN A 90 -18.27 9.10 -11.47
C ASN A 90 -16.77 8.79 -11.59
N LEU A 91 -15.89 9.81 -11.55
CA LEU A 91 -14.44 9.64 -11.54
C LEU A 91 -13.94 8.90 -10.28
N LYS A 92 -14.55 9.15 -9.12
CA LYS A 92 -14.23 8.46 -7.87
C LYS A 92 -14.48 6.96 -7.94
N GLU A 93 -15.49 6.52 -8.70
CA GLU A 93 -15.85 5.11 -8.85
C GLU A 93 -14.98 4.35 -9.84
N ILE A 94 -14.11 5.02 -10.61
CA ILE A 94 -13.24 4.37 -11.59
C ILE A 94 -12.21 3.50 -10.88
N VAL A 95 -12.17 2.22 -11.27
CA VAL A 95 -11.25 1.24 -10.69
C VAL A 95 -9.97 1.18 -11.51
N LEU A 96 -8.86 1.51 -10.86
CA LEU A 96 -7.53 1.53 -11.44
C LEU A 96 -6.63 0.50 -10.75
N LYS A 97 -5.61 0.05 -11.46
CA LYS A 97 -4.54 -0.81 -10.95
C LYS A 97 -3.19 -0.23 -11.33
N SER A 98 -2.30 -0.03 -10.36
CA SER A 98 -0.93 0.39 -10.58
C SER A 98 0.03 -0.34 -9.64
N ASN A 99 1.23 -0.60 -10.12
CA ASN A 99 2.32 -1.17 -9.32
C ASN A 99 3.30 -0.09 -8.83
N LEU A 100 3.18 1.14 -9.32
CA LEU A 100 4.08 2.24 -8.98
C LEU A 100 3.47 3.13 -7.89
N TYR A 101 4.35 3.65 -7.05
CA TYR A 101 4.03 4.66 -6.05
C TYR A 101 4.25 6.07 -6.61
N GLY A 102 3.70 7.05 -5.92
CA GLY A 102 3.76 8.45 -6.31
C GLY A 102 2.47 8.95 -6.96
N VAL A 103 2.47 10.20 -7.36
CA VAL A 103 1.38 10.84 -8.09
C VAL A 103 1.66 10.73 -9.57
N HIS A 104 0.68 10.28 -10.32
CA HIS A 104 0.73 10.13 -11.77
C HIS A 104 -0.34 11.00 -12.40
N ASP A 105 0.03 11.74 -13.42
CA ASP A 105 -0.91 12.56 -14.18
C ASP A 105 -1.56 11.75 -15.28
N ALA A 106 -2.85 11.99 -15.48
CA ALA A 106 -3.66 11.46 -16.56
C ALA A 106 -4.56 12.59 -17.09
N SER A 107 -5.20 12.39 -18.22
CA SER A 107 -6.08 13.41 -18.80
C SER A 107 -7.25 12.79 -19.56
N ILE A 108 -8.34 13.55 -19.63
CA ILE A 108 -9.46 13.30 -20.51
C ILE A 108 -9.53 14.50 -21.46
N CYS A 109 -9.55 14.28 -22.76
CA CYS A 109 -9.80 15.31 -23.75
C CYS A 109 -10.72 14.74 -24.82
N VAL A 110 -11.98 15.12 -24.80
CA VAL A 110 -13.02 14.56 -25.64
C VAL A 110 -13.85 15.68 -26.25
N LYS A 111 -14.20 15.54 -27.52
CA LYS A 111 -15.08 16.45 -28.24
C LYS A 111 -16.46 15.83 -28.40
N GLY A 112 -17.50 16.61 -28.03
CA GLY A 112 -18.91 16.24 -28.16
C GLY A 112 -19.46 16.36 -29.60
N PRO A 113 -20.71 15.95 -29.81
CA PRO A 113 -21.58 15.29 -28.83
C PRO A 113 -21.30 13.79 -28.74
N ARG A 114 -21.12 13.28 -27.52
CA ARG A 114 -20.93 11.83 -27.24
C ARG A 114 -20.95 11.53 -25.74
N CYS A 115 -21.17 10.24 -25.43
CA CYS A 115 -20.98 9.73 -24.09
C CYS A 115 -19.48 9.55 -23.82
N VAL A 116 -19.01 10.09 -22.68
CA VAL A 116 -17.63 9.96 -22.19
C VAL A 116 -17.56 8.80 -21.22
N THR A 117 -16.65 7.91 -21.44
CA THR A 117 -16.43 6.72 -20.61
C THR A 117 -15.00 6.66 -20.11
N ALA A 118 -14.74 5.74 -19.19
CA ALA A 118 -13.40 5.54 -18.67
C ALA A 118 -12.36 5.23 -19.76
N GLN A 119 -12.77 4.67 -20.90
CA GLN A 119 -11.88 4.43 -22.04
C GLN A 119 -11.25 5.71 -22.60
N ASP A 120 -11.90 6.87 -22.43
CA ASP A 120 -11.43 8.15 -22.93
C ASP A 120 -10.33 8.78 -22.05
N ILE A 121 -10.00 8.15 -20.92
CA ILE A 121 -8.91 8.58 -20.04
C ILE A 121 -7.58 8.14 -20.65
N ILE A 122 -6.70 9.10 -20.90
CA ILE A 122 -5.33 8.88 -21.31
C ILE A 122 -4.50 8.60 -20.06
N LEU A 123 -4.18 7.32 -19.84
CA LEU A 123 -3.43 6.85 -18.68
C LEU A 123 -1.93 6.71 -19.00
N PRO A 124 -1.06 6.93 -18.01
CA PRO A 124 0.36 6.56 -18.14
C PRO A 124 0.49 5.03 -18.25
N SER A 125 1.55 4.55 -18.90
CA SER A 125 1.80 3.12 -19.15
C SER A 125 1.87 2.26 -17.87
N SER A 126 2.10 2.89 -16.72
CA SER A 126 2.19 2.25 -15.40
C SER A 126 0.84 1.98 -14.75
N VAL A 127 -0.24 2.57 -15.25
CA VAL A 127 -1.59 2.48 -14.70
C VAL A 127 -2.49 1.76 -15.68
N GLN A 128 -3.24 0.78 -15.19
CA GLN A 128 -4.20 0.01 -15.98
C GLN A 128 -5.62 0.26 -15.46
N MET A 129 -6.55 0.31 -16.38
CA MET A 129 -7.97 0.40 -16.08
C MET A 129 -8.59 -0.98 -16.01
N VAL A 130 -9.43 -1.21 -15.01
CA VAL A 130 -10.12 -2.50 -14.83
C VAL A 130 -11.35 -2.59 -15.72
N ASP A 131 -12.14 -1.51 -15.78
CA ASP A 131 -13.36 -1.44 -16.58
C ASP A 131 -13.40 -0.16 -17.40
N THR A 132 -13.19 -0.32 -18.70
CA THR A 132 -13.21 0.77 -19.69
C THR A 132 -14.60 1.31 -19.99
N THR A 133 -15.66 0.59 -19.62
CA THR A 133 -17.05 0.95 -19.94
C THR A 133 -17.73 1.81 -18.88
N GLN A 134 -17.00 2.18 -17.79
CA GLN A 134 -17.55 3.04 -16.75
C GLN A 134 -17.90 4.42 -17.32
N TYR A 135 -19.11 4.86 -17.01
CA TYR A 135 -19.66 6.13 -17.41
C TYR A 135 -19.02 7.29 -16.63
N ILE A 136 -18.77 8.41 -17.32
CA ILE A 136 -18.24 9.63 -16.71
C ILE A 136 -19.22 10.79 -16.94
N ALA A 137 -19.54 11.12 -18.18
CA ALA A 137 -20.42 12.23 -18.54
C ALA A 137 -21.01 12.06 -19.93
N ASN A 138 -22.08 12.80 -20.25
CA ASN A 138 -22.70 12.86 -21.56
C ASN A 138 -22.61 14.29 -22.13
N LEU A 139 -21.88 14.44 -23.24
CA LEU A 139 -21.77 15.68 -23.98
C LEU A 139 -22.93 15.75 -24.98
N THR A 140 -23.83 16.72 -24.85
CA THR A 140 -25.01 16.93 -25.72
C THR A 140 -24.71 17.90 -26.86
N GLU A 141 -23.72 18.76 -26.72
CA GLU A 141 -23.32 19.76 -27.68
C GLU A 141 -21.89 19.55 -28.19
N PRO A 142 -21.45 20.16 -29.30
CA PRO A 142 -20.10 20.05 -29.83
C PRO A 142 -19.11 20.91 -29.03
N ILE A 143 -18.94 20.58 -27.76
CA ILE A 143 -17.98 21.20 -26.84
C ILE A 143 -16.78 20.28 -26.60
N ASP A 144 -15.65 20.86 -26.26
CA ASP A 144 -14.46 20.11 -25.86
C ASP A 144 -14.44 20.01 -24.33
N LEU A 145 -14.32 18.80 -23.80
CA LEU A 145 -14.15 18.55 -22.37
C LEU A 145 -12.73 18.10 -22.08
N CYS A 146 -11.94 18.97 -21.44
CA CYS A 146 -10.58 18.68 -21.05
C CYS A 146 -10.43 18.70 -19.52
N ILE A 147 -10.10 17.56 -18.91
CA ILE A 147 -9.91 17.39 -17.47
C ILE A 147 -8.55 16.73 -17.25
N GLY A 148 -7.67 17.40 -16.51
CA GLY A 148 -6.44 16.79 -15.97
C GLY A 148 -6.77 16.00 -14.70
N LEU A 149 -6.20 14.81 -14.56
CA LEU A 149 -6.45 13.91 -13.44
C LEU A 149 -5.13 13.60 -12.71
N GLN A 150 -5.19 13.47 -11.41
CA GLN A 150 -4.07 12.97 -10.61
C GLN A 150 -4.45 11.64 -9.98
N ILE A 151 -3.59 10.65 -10.16
CA ILE A 151 -3.77 9.27 -9.70
C ILE A 151 -2.70 8.98 -8.66
N LYS A 152 -3.09 8.34 -7.57
CA LYS A 152 -2.18 7.95 -6.49
C LYS A 152 -2.49 6.56 -5.99
N LYS A 153 -1.45 5.84 -5.55
CA LYS A 153 -1.57 4.58 -4.83
C LYS A 153 -1.46 4.83 -3.33
N GLY A 154 -2.30 4.18 -2.53
CA GLY A 154 -2.32 4.34 -1.07
C GLY A 154 -3.10 3.25 -0.37
N ARG A 155 -3.38 3.44 0.94
CA ARG A 155 -4.14 2.52 1.80
C ARG A 155 -5.33 3.21 2.44
N GLY A 156 -6.40 2.44 2.62
CA GLY A 156 -7.58 2.87 3.37
C GLY A 156 -8.36 4.00 2.70
N TYR A 157 -8.98 4.84 3.50
CA TYR A 157 -9.73 6.02 3.05
C TYR A 157 -8.95 7.28 3.39
N HIS A 158 -8.77 8.14 2.42
CA HIS A 158 -8.13 9.43 2.61
C HIS A 158 -9.00 10.54 2.05
N ARG A 159 -9.34 11.49 2.93
CA ARG A 159 -10.04 12.70 2.53
C ARG A 159 -9.00 13.73 2.09
N GLU A 160 -8.95 14.03 0.81
CA GLU A 160 -8.09 15.09 0.29
C GLU A 160 -8.66 16.46 0.65
N SER A 161 -7.82 17.32 1.21
CA SER A 161 -8.15 18.72 1.46
C SER A 161 -7.29 19.61 0.57
N THR A 162 -7.88 20.60 -0.04
CA THR A 162 -7.15 21.67 -0.74
C THR A 162 -6.26 22.41 0.25
N LYS A 163 -4.97 22.12 0.24
CA LYS A 163 -4.02 22.80 1.14
C LYS A 163 -3.54 24.18 0.62
N ASN A 164 -3.77 24.46 -0.66
CA ASN A 164 -3.36 25.74 -1.26
C ASN A 164 -4.45 26.21 -2.23
N ASP A 165 -4.98 27.40 -2.00
CA ASP A 165 -5.94 28.10 -2.89
C ASP A 165 -5.36 28.43 -4.30
N GLN A 166 -4.07 28.16 -4.53
CA GLN A 166 -3.41 28.39 -5.82
C GLN A 166 -3.54 27.24 -6.81
N ASP A 167 -3.80 26.02 -6.36
CA ASP A 167 -4.06 24.86 -7.22
C ASP A 167 -5.57 24.76 -7.52
N LYS A 168 -5.97 25.22 -8.72
CA LYS A 168 -7.34 25.13 -9.27
C LYS A 168 -7.78 23.67 -9.48
N GLY A 169 -7.60 22.78 -8.51
CA GLY A 169 -7.96 21.38 -8.60
C GLY A 169 -9.11 21.03 -7.65
N TYR A 170 -10.02 20.17 -8.11
CA TYR A 170 -11.10 19.61 -7.30
C TYR A 170 -10.60 18.34 -6.62
N PRO A 171 -10.46 18.34 -5.29
CA PRO A 171 -10.04 17.15 -4.55
C PRO A 171 -11.15 16.09 -4.63
N ILE A 172 -10.76 14.84 -4.84
CA ILE A 172 -11.63 13.67 -4.84
C ILE A 172 -11.20 12.78 -3.68
N ASP A 173 -12.15 12.45 -2.81
CA ASP A 173 -11.89 11.53 -1.69
C ASP A 173 -11.40 10.17 -2.21
N ALA A 174 -10.23 9.76 -1.78
CA ALA A 174 -9.61 8.53 -2.25
C ALA A 174 -10.00 7.32 -1.41
N VAL A 175 -10.58 6.30 -2.06
CA VAL A 175 -10.94 5.01 -1.46
C VAL A 175 -9.96 3.95 -1.96
N TYR A 176 -8.82 3.81 -1.28
CA TYR A 176 -7.75 2.88 -1.65
C TYR A 176 -8.04 1.43 -1.19
N MET A 177 -9.29 1.01 -1.19
CA MET A 177 -9.68 -0.31 -0.70
C MET A 177 -10.16 -1.21 -1.85
N PRO A 178 -9.26 -2.06 -2.41
CA PRO A 178 -9.63 -2.98 -3.49
C PRO A 178 -10.52 -4.13 -3.01
N VAL A 179 -10.45 -4.48 -1.73
CA VAL A 179 -11.34 -5.48 -1.11
C VAL A 179 -12.58 -4.78 -0.59
N ARG A 180 -13.73 -5.14 -1.15
CA ARG A 180 -15.03 -4.54 -0.80
C ARG A 180 -15.65 -5.15 0.43
N ASN A 181 -15.56 -6.47 0.56
CA ASN A 181 -16.13 -7.19 1.70
C ASN A 181 -15.34 -8.45 2.01
N VAL A 182 -15.33 -8.83 3.30
CA VAL A 182 -14.73 -10.06 3.79
C VAL A 182 -15.60 -10.65 4.89
N ASN A 183 -16.01 -11.89 4.70
CA ASN A 183 -16.67 -12.65 5.74
C ASN A 183 -15.85 -13.89 6.09
N TYR A 184 -15.98 -14.35 7.33
CA TYR A 184 -15.43 -15.63 7.72
C TYR A 184 -16.46 -16.42 8.56
N SER A 185 -16.39 -17.73 8.45
CA SER A 185 -17.17 -18.66 9.26
C SER A 185 -16.30 -19.81 9.74
N ILE A 186 -16.65 -20.32 10.92
CA ILE A 186 -15.89 -21.37 11.59
C ILE A 186 -16.81 -22.58 11.79
N HIS A 187 -16.32 -23.74 11.40
CA HIS A 187 -17.02 -25.00 11.59
C HIS A 187 -16.14 -25.95 12.36
N SER A 188 -16.70 -26.54 13.42
CA SER A 188 -16.02 -27.58 14.20
C SER A 188 -16.38 -28.95 13.68
N TYR A 189 -15.41 -29.87 13.64
CA TYR A 189 -15.64 -31.25 13.19
C TYR A 189 -14.80 -32.26 13.97
N GLY A 190 -15.28 -33.51 14.01
CA GLY A 190 -14.61 -34.61 14.67
C GLY A 190 -14.65 -34.54 16.21
N ASN A 191 -14.19 -35.63 16.84
CA ASN A 191 -14.20 -35.78 18.31
C ASN A 191 -13.12 -34.92 19.00
N GLU A 192 -12.10 -34.47 18.26
CA GLU A 192 -10.95 -33.72 18.78
C GLU A 192 -11.15 -32.18 18.72
N LYS A 193 -12.36 -31.72 18.49
CA LYS A 193 -12.68 -30.26 18.40
C LYS A 193 -11.77 -29.54 17.41
N LYS A 194 -11.52 -30.11 16.25
CA LYS A 194 -10.81 -29.46 15.15
C LYS A 194 -11.73 -28.46 14.47
N GLU A 195 -11.15 -27.40 14.00
CA GLU A 195 -11.85 -26.27 13.33
C GLU A 195 -11.45 -26.19 11.86
N VAL A 196 -12.40 -25.77 11.06
CA VAL A 196 -12.21 -25.32 9.67
C VAL A 196 -12.60 -23.85 9.61
N LEU A 197 -11.72 -23.02 9.09
CA LEU A 197 -12.02 -21.64 8.77
C LEU A 197 -12.43 -21.54 7.31
N PHE A 198 -13.59 -20.97 7.04
CA PHE A 198 -13.99 -20.50 5.72
C PHE A 198 -13.83 -18.99 5.66
N LEU A 199 -13.25 -18.51 4.57
CA LEU A 199 -13.02 -17.09 4.31
C LEU A 199 -13.61 -16.74 2.95
N GLU A 200 -14.48 -15.75 2.90
CA GLU A 200 -15.14 -15.25 1.69
C GLU A 200 -14.65 -13.82 1.43
N ILE A 201 -14.20 -13.57 0.21
CA ILE A 201 -13.57 -12.31 -0.17
C ILE A 201 -14.22 -11.78 -1.44
N TRP A 202 -14.64 -10.50 -1.41
CA TRP A 202 -15.14 -9.77 -2.58
C TRP A 202 -14.16 -8.64 -2.90
N THR A 203 -13.72 -8.59 -4.15
CA THR A 203 -12.81 -7.55 -4.63
C THR A 203 -13.44 -6.73 -5.75
N ASN A 204 -12.89 -5.54 -5.99
CA ASN A 204 -13.35 -4.62 -7.03
C ASN A 204 -12.81 -4.93 -8.45
N GLY A 205 -12.14 -6.07 -8.63
CA GLY A 205 -11.55 -6.47 -9.92
C GLY A 205 -10.12 -6.00 -10.15
N SER A 206 -9.58 -5.06 -9.38
CA SER A 206 -8.16 -4.66 -9.48
C SER A 206 -7.21 -5.75 -8.99
N LEU A 207 -7.68 -6.59 -8.05
CA LEU A 207 -7.01 -7.77 -7.53
C LEU A 207 -7.96 -8.95 -7.55
N THR A 208 -7.44 -10.14 -7.79
CA THR A 208 -8.18 -11.38 -7.56
C THR A 208 -8.29 -11.66 -6.05
N PRO A 209 -9.34 -12.35 -5.56
CA PRO A 209 -9.47 -12.75 -4.16
C PRO A 209 -8.26 -13.55 -3.64
N LYS A 210 -7.64 -14.35 -4.52
CA LYS A 210 -6.43 -15.12 -4.19
C LYS A 210 -5.21 -14.21 -4.00
N GLU A 211 -5.01 -13.23 -4.89
CA GLU A 211 -3.94 -12.23 -4.76
C GLU A 211 -4.13 -11.39 -3.50
N ALA A 212 -5.37 -10.96 -3.23
CA ALA A 212 -5.71 -10.21 -2.02
C ALA A 212 -5.38 -11.01 -0.74
N LEU A 213 -5.71 -12.31 -0.70
CA LEU A 213 -5.39 -13.19 0.41
C LEU A 213 -3.87 -13.31 0.61
N TYR A 214 -3.12 -13.44 -0.47
CA TYR A 214 -1.67 -13.54 -0.44
C TYR A 214 -1.03 -12.24 0.07
N GLU A 215 -1.47 -11.08 -0.44
CA GLU A 215 -0.97 -9.77 -0.05
C GLU A 215 -1.29 -9.46 1.42
N ALA A 216 -2.51 -9.73 1.88
CA ALA A 216 -2.88 -9.57 3.28
C ALA A 216 -2.04 -10.45 4.21
N SER A 217 -1.77 -11.70 3.81
CA SER A 217 -0.92 -12.61 4.60
C SER A 217 0.50 -12.08 4.70
N ARG A 218 1.06 -11.57 3.60
CA ARG A 218 2.39 -10.96 3.58
C ARG A 218 2.46 -9.72 4.48
N ASN A 219 1.48 -8.83 4.37
CA ASN A 219 1.42 -7.62 5.20
C ASN A 219 1.33 -7.97 6.69
N LEU A 220 0.58 -9.02 7.07
CA LEU A 220 0.55 -9.50 8.46
C LEU A 220 1.90 -10.03 8.93
N ILE A 221 2.61 -10.79 8.09
CA ILE A 221 3.95 -11.27 8.41
C ILE A 221 4.88 -10.08 8.64
N ASP A 222 4.88 -9.10 7.73
CA ASP A 222 5.71 -7.90 7.82
C ASP A 222 5.42 -7.10 9.10
N LEU A 223 4.15 -7.03 9.54
CA LEU A 223 3.75 -6.40 10.79
C LEU A 223 4.26 -7.15 12.04
N PHE A 224 4.41 -8.47 11.98
CA PHE A 224 4.84 -9.28 13.12
C PHE A 224 6.36 -9.50 13.17
N ILE A 225 7.09 -9.32 12.06
CA ILE A 225 8.54 -9.46 12.00
C ILE A 225 9.27 -8.67 13.10
N PRO A 226 8.93 -7.39 13.42
CA PRO A 226 9.61 -6.65 14.46
C PRO A 226 9.57 -7.29 15.86
N PHE A 227 8.52 -8.10 16.13
CA PHE A 227 8.41 -8.81 17.41
C PHE A 227 9.30 -10.06 17.50
N LEU A 228 9.78 -10.57 16.37
CA LEU A 228 10.68 -11.73 16.33
C LEU A 228 12.16 -11.34 16.57
N HIS A 229 12.51 -10.07 16.33
CA HIS A 229 13.87 -9.54 16.47
C HIS A 229 14.11 -8.89 17.84
N VAL A 230 13.50 -9.40 18.89
CA VAL A 230 13.75 -8.96 20.26
C VAL A 230 15.07 -9.59 20.73
N GLU A 231 16.09 -8.75 21.02
CA GLU A 231 17.26 -9.07 21.85
C GLU A 231 18.49 -9.79 21.25
N GLU A 232 18.75 -9.73 19.95
CA GLU A 232 20.10 -10.08 19.47
C GLU A 232 21.11 -8.89 19.48
N ASP A 233 20.67 -7.69 19.87
CA ASP A 233 21.50 -6.47 19.77
C ASP A 233 22.54 -6.30 20.90
N ASP A 234 22.57 -7.16 21.92
CA ASP A 234 23.51 -7.01 23.05
C ASP A 234 24.81 -7.82 22.92
N ILE A 235 25.00 -8.60 21.85
CA ILE A 235 26.17 -9.54 21.77
C ILE A 235 27.22 -9.14 20.72
N ILE A 236 26.99 -8.16 19.85
CA ILE A 236 27.98 -7.79 18.82
C ILE A 236 28.42 -6.33 19.00
N MET A 237 29.09 -6.01 20.09
CA MET A 237 29.79 -4.75 20.31
C MET A 237 31.19 -4.93 20.90
N GLU A 238 31.98 -5.86 20.37
CA GLU A 238 33.43 -5.79 20.51
C GLU A 238 34.11 -6.44 19.31
N GLU A 239 35.06 -5.72 18.72
CA GLU A 239 35.94 -6.01 17.59
C GLU A 239 35.48 -5.49 16.21
N ASN A 240 35.87 -4.23 15.93
CA ASN A 240 36.75 -3.90 14.81
C ASN A 240 36.97 -2.39 14.69
N ASN A 241 37.99 -1.89 15.33
CA ASN A 241 38.61 -0.61 14.99
C ASN A 241 39.43 -0.77 13.70
N ASN A 242 39.19 0.17 12.78
CA ASN A 242 39.89 0.45 11.54
C ASN A 242 39.21 -0.08 10.27
N ARG A 243 38.32 0.77 9.69
CA ARG A 243 38.24 1.00 8.24
C ARG A 243 37.25 2.12 7.98
N PHE A 244 37.56 3.02 7.04
CA PHE A 244 36.83 4.15 6.48
C PHE A 244 35.36 4.23 6.85
N THR A 245 34.98 5.22 7.66
CA THR A 245 33.62 5.43 8.12
C THR A 245 32.74 5.94 6.97
N SER A 246 31.96 5.02 6.39
CA SER A 246 30.85 5.39 5.50
C SER A 246 29.86 6.30 6.25
N PRO A 247 29.22 7.30 5.60
CA PRO A 247 28.19 8.15 6.21
C PRO A 247 27.08 7.37 6.92
N PHE A 248 26.69 6.19 6.40
CA PHE A 248 25.70 5.30 7.02
C PHE A 248 26.13 4.76 8.39
N VAL A 249 27.43 4.54 8.61
CA VAL A 249 27.96 4.10 9.91
C VAL A 249 27.80 5.19 10.98
N THR A 250 27.93 6.46 10.59
CA THR A 250 27.72 7.59 11.48
C THR A 250 26.26 7.69 11.91
N PHE A 251 25.31 7.45 11.00
CA PHE A 251 23.88 7.39 11.31
C PHE A 251 23.55 6.21 12.22
N LYS A 252 24.14 5.04 11.99
CA LYS A 252 23.94 3.85 12.84
C LYS A 252 24.41 4.12 14.28
N LYS A 253 25.55 4.80 14.48
CA LYS A 253 26.01 5.23 15.82
C LYS A 253 25.05 6.22 16.47
N GLY A 254 24.56 7.20 15.74
CA GLY A 254 23.57 8.18 16.24
C GLY A 254 22.26 7.53 16.70
N PHE A 255 21.81 6.47 16.03
CA PHE A 255 20.60 5.71 16.42
C PHE A 255 20.84 4.84 17.66
N THR A 256 22.01 4.24 17.83
CA THR A 256 22.35 3.47 19.05
C THR A 256 22.41 4.37 20.29
N ASP A 257 22.86 5.61 20.14
CA ASP A 257 22.87 6.59 21.24
C ASP A 257 21.46 7.08 21.60
N LEU A 258 20.53 7.14 20.64
CA LEU A 258 19.10 7.42 20.89
C LEU A 258 18.39 6.28 21.61
N LYS A 259 18.76 5.01 21.34
CA LYS A 259 18.26 3.83 22.12
C LYS A 259 18.60 3.93 23.60
N LYS A 260 19.78 4.42 23.96
CA LYS A 260 20.21 4.58 25.38
C LYS A 260 19.36 5.61 26.14
N ASN A 261 18.72 6.55 25.47
CA ASN A 261 17.95 7.64 26.11
C ASN A 261 16.44 7.36 26.27
N LYS A 262 15.96 6.11 26.18
CA LYS A 262 14.60 5.63 26.51
C LYS A 262 13.41 6.40 25.93
N LYS A 263 13.56 7.27 24.96
CA LYS A 263 12.48 8.12 24.38
C LYS A 263 12.31 8.03 22.86
N GLY A 264 12.96 7.09 22.17
CA GLY A 264 12.90 6.97 20.72
C GLY A 264 12.06 5.78 20.24
N ILE A 265 11.43 5.92 19.07
CA ILE A 265 10.80 4.81 18.35
C ILE A 265 11.92 3.86 17.89
N PRO A 266 11.83 2.54 18.12
CA PRO A 266 12.84 1.59 17.67
C PRO A 266 13.00 1.66 16.14
N VAL A 267 14.25 1.69 15.67
CA VAL A 267 14.59 1.81 14.23
C VAL A 267 13.94 0.72 13.38
N ASN A 268 13.76 -0.46 13.96
CA ASN A 268 13.12 -1.62 13.32
C ASN A 268 11.63 -1.40 13.07
N CYS A 269 10.99 -0.42 13.73
CA CYS A 269 9.59 -0.08 13.56
C CYS A 269 9.35 1.06 12.56
N ILE A 270 10.42 1.65 12.01
CA ILE A 270 10.32 2.71 11.01
C ILE A 270 10.42 2.06 9.63
N PHE A 271 9.31 2.04 8.91
CA PHE A 271 9.28 1.57 7.52
C PHE A 271 9.76 2.66 6.57
N ILE A 272 10.35 2.26 5.45
CA ILE A 272 10.76 3.20 4.39
C ILE A 272 9.58 3.98 3.81
N ASP A 273 8.35 3.47 3.95
CA ASP A 273 7.10 4.15 3.57
C ASP A 273 6.86 5.44 4.38
N GLN A 274 7.43 5.52 5.58
CA GLN A 274 7.32 6.68 6.47
C GLN A 274 8.41 7.73 6.20
N LEU A 275 9.38 7.37 5.37
CA LEU A 275 10.41 8.28 4.90
C LEU A 275 9.88 9.00 3.66
N GLU A 276 9.94 10.33 3.66
CA GLU A 276 9.56 11.17 2.51
C GLU A 276 10.58 11.02 1.37
N LEU A 277 10.74 9.79 0.84
CA LEU A 277 11.67 9.47 -0.23
C LEU A 277 11.03 9.74 -1.60
N PRO A 278 11.82 10.16 -2.61
CA PRO A 278 11.36 10.23 -3.98
C PRO A 278 10.85 8.88 -4.48
N SER A 279 9.81 8.89 -5.32
CA SER A 279 9.15 7.67 -5.81
C SER A 279 10.11 6.69 -6.50
N LYS A 280 11.12 7.19 -7.21
CA LYS A 280 12.14 6.38 -7.87
C LYS A 280 12.95 5.60 -6.83
N THR A 281 13.54 6.30 -5.87
CA THR A 281 14.40 5.73 -4.82
C THR A 281 13.63 4.75 -3.94
N TYR A 282 12.40 5.10 -3.57
CA TYR A 282 11.49 4.23 -2.83
C TYR A 282 11.23 2.90 -3.57
N ASN A 283 10.88 2.96 -4.88
CA ASN A 283 10.61 1.77 -5.67
C ASN A 283 11.86 0.89 -5.83
N LEU A 284 13.04 1.48 -5.94
CA LEU A 284 14.31 0.74 -6.02
C LEU A 284 14.60 -0.02 -4.72
N LEU A 285 14.45 0.62 -3.58
CA LEU A 285 14.65 0.01 -2.26
C LEU A 285 13.65 -1.14 -2.04
N LYS A 286 12.38 -0.94 -2.38
CA LYS A 286 11.35 -1.97 -2.21
C LYS A 286 11.54 -3.19 -3.12
N ARG A 287 12.02 -2.99 -4.36
CA ARG A 287 12.40 -4.09 -5.27
C ARG A 287 13.57 -4.91 -4.75
N SER A 288 14.46 -4.28 -3.98
CA SER A 288 15.64 -4.92 -3.38
C SER A 288 15.34 -5.54 -2.00
N ASN A 289 14.05 -5.70 -1.64
CA ASN A 289 13.58 -6.23 -0.35
C ASN A 289 14.04 -5.42 0.87
N ILE A 290 14.33 -4.13 0.72
CA ILE A 290 14.64 -3.22 1.82
C ILE A 290 13.32 -2.56 2.22
N HIS A 291 12.77 -2.94 3.36
CA HIS A 291 11.45 -2.50 3.82
C HIS A 291 11.50 -1.60 5.05
N THR A 292 12.54 -1.74 5.86
CA THR A 292 12.68 -0.98 7.11
C THR A 292 13.92 -0.08 7.07
N LEU A 293 13.90 0.95 7.93
CA LEU A 293 15.06 1.79 8.14
C LEU A 293 16.26 0.97 8.66
N PHE A 294 16.00 -0.08 9.42
CA PHE A 294 17.02 -1.00 9.90
C PHE A 294 17.68 -1.76 8.74
N ASP A 295 16.90 -2.28 7.79
CA ASP A 295 17.44 -2.93 6.59
C ASP A 295 18.30 -1.96 5.79
N LEU A 296 17.81 -0.73 5.61
CA LEU A 296 18.54 0.31 4.88
C LEU A 296 19.90 0.64 5.54
N LEU A 297 19.96 0.73 6.87
CA LEU A 297 21.18 1.03 7.63
C LEU A 297 22.14 -0.15 7.73
N ASN A 298 21.66 -1.37 7.58
CA ASN A 298 22.51 -2.58 7.60
C ASN A 298 23.13 -2.89 6.25
N ASN A 299 22.51 -2.46 5.15
CA ASN A 299 23.12 -2.61 3.83
C ASN A 299 24.32 -1.68 3.67
N ASN A 300 25.43 -2.21 3.15
CA ASN A 300 26.59 -1.40 2.83
C ASN A 300 26.32 -0.54 1.58
N PRO A 301 26.93 0.67 1.48
CA PRO A 301 26.79 1.51 0.28
C PRO A 301 27.15 0.77 -1.03
N GLU A 302 28.13 -0.13 -0.96
CA GLU A 302 28.54 -0.96 -2.09
C GLU A 302 27.47 -1.96 -2.53
N GLU A 303 26.62 -2.41 -1.61
CA GLU A 303 25.49 -3.30 -1.89
C GLU A 303 24.32 -2.52 -2.49
N LEU A 304 24.06 -1.30 -2.01
CA LEU A 304 23.07 -0.40 -2.58
C LEU A 304 23.43 0.01 -4.03
N MET A 305 24.73 0.21 -4.30
CA MET A 305 25.21 0.53 -5.65
C MET A 305 25.11 -0.65 -6.64
N LYS A 306 24.94 -1.89 -6.18
CA LYS A 306 24.70 -3.07 -7.04
C LYS A 306 23.25 -3.18 -7.50
N ILE A 307 22.33 -2.38 -6.95
CA ILE A 307 20.94 -2.34 -7.34
C ILE A 307 20.84 -1.70 -8.73
N GLU A 308 20.18 -2.39 -9.67
CA GLU A 308 19.96 -1.85 -11.01
C GLU A 308 19.29 -0.46 -10.95
N SER A 309 19.89 0.49 -11.67
CA SER A 309 19.41 1.89 -11.77
C SER A 309 19.55 2.74 -10.49
N PHE A 310 20.28 2.27 -9.45
CA PHE A 310 20.62 3.08 -8.28
C PHE A 310 21.82 3.97 -8.60
N CYS A 311 21.76 5.25 -8.30
CA CYS A 311 22.83 6.21 -8.59
C CYS A 311 23.24 7.02 -7.34
N MET A 312 24.37 7.75 -7.46
CA MET A 312 24.89 8.60 -6.38
C MET A 312 23.92 9.70 -5.94
N GLU A 313 23.00 10.11 -6.80
CA GLU A 313 21.97 11.08 -6.46
C GLU A 313 20.90 10.47 -5.54
N ASP A 314 20.55 9.20 -5.77
CA ASP A 314 19.60 8.47 -4.93
C ASP A 314 20.16 8.28 -3.52
N GLU A 315 21.48 8.02 -3.37
CA GLU A 315 22.17 7.95 -2.09
C GLU A 315 22.13 9.29 -1.34
N LYS A 316 22.41 10.41 -2.03
CA LYS A 316 22.34 11.75 -1.42
C LYS A 316 20.94 12.06 -0.91
N GLN A 317 19.91 11.74 -1.68
CA GLN A 317 18.50 11.94 -1.28
C GLN A 317 18.14 11.14 -0.04
N ILE A 318 18.59 9.88 0.06
CA ILE A 318 18.41 9.05 1.25
C ILE A 318 19.09 9.72 2.46
N LEU A 319 20.33 10.16 2.32
CA LEU A 319 21.09 10.83 3.37
C LEU A 319 20.43 12.13 3.84
N GLU A 320 19.93 12.95 2.91
CA GLU A 320 19.19 14.16 3.25
C GLU A 320 17.91 13.87 4.02
N THR A 321 17.15 12.87 3.58
CA THR A 321 15.90 12.46 4.25
C THR A 321 16.19 11.94 5.66
N LEU A 322 17.23 11.14 5.82
CA LEU A 322 17.70 10.68 7.13
C LEU A 322 18.11 11.84 8.03
N ASN A 323 18.89 12.79 7.52
CA ASN A 323 19.27 14.00 8.24
C ASN A 323 18.07 14.82 8.73
N ASN A 324 17.06 14.97 7.88
CA ASN A 324 15.85 15.70 8.22
C ASN A 324 15.05 14.98 9.29
N LEU A 325 14.98 13.65 9.25
CA LEU A 325 14.32 12.82 10.25
C LEU A 325 15.03 12.92 11.61
N PHE A 326 16.35 12.95 11.59
CA PHE A 326 17.15 13.16 12.82
C PHE A 326 16.93 14.55 13.42
N LYS A 327 16.92 15.60 12.61
CA LYS A 327 16.70 16.99 13.07
C LYS A 327 15.30 17.19 13.68
N ARG A 328 14.30 16.46 13.18
CA ARG A 328 12.92 16.52 13.72
C ARG A 328 12.77 15.81 15.07
N ASN A 329 13.55 14.75 15.32
CA ASN A 329 13.39 13.88 16.49
C ASN A 329 14.39 14.14 17.62
N LEU A 330 15.35 15.06 17.45
CA LEU A 330 16.31 15.45 18.47
C LEU A 330 15.92 16.80 19.09
N PRO A 331 15.92 16.94 20.45
CA PRO A 331 15.83 18.23 21.09
C PRO A 331 17.06 19.07 20.68
N LYS A 332 16.82 20.36 20.39
CA LYS A 332 17.86 21.35 20.02
C LYS A 332 18.88 21.49 21.15
N ASN A 333 19.89 20.64 21.23
CA ASN A 333 21.10 20.91 22.00
C ASN A 333 22.28 20.21 21.33
N ASN A 334 23.17 21.04 20.79
CA ASN A 334 24.57 20.79 20.51
C ASN A 334 24.95 19.66 19.52
N PHE A 335 24.87 19.96 18.22
CA PHE A 335 25.86 19.44 17.29
C PHE A 335 26.23 20.58 16.32
N SER A 336 27.38 21.21 16.61
CA SER A 336 28.16 21.93 15.61
C SER A 336 29.02 20.90 14.86
N PHE A 337 28.85 20.86 13.55
CA PHE A 337 29.79 20.19 12.66
C PHE A 337 30.89 21.20 12.25
#